data_6cf72fd2b52cb0cd83ddfe89a8e55219
#
_entry.id   6cf72fd2b52cb0cd83ddfe89a8e55219
#
_cell.length_a   1.000
_cell.length_b   1.000
_cell.length_c   1.000
_cell.angle_alpha   90.00
_cell.angle_beta   90.00
_cell.angle_gamma   90.00
#
_symmetry.space_group_name_H-M   'P 1'
#
loop_
_entity.id
_entity.type
_entity.pdbx_description
1 polymer ?
#
loop_
_entity_poly.entity_id
_entity_poly.type
_entity_poly.pdbx_seq_one_letter_code
_entity_poly.pdbx_strand_id
1 'polypeptide(L)'
;YILNHNHKPTMIGFITNYKKSKRFVEFEKLKDLINLDKKQVNFVSVLVNPNDEILEKIKDLNFDYYQLYDVSPERTKEIKLKFQKKIITALTISNKDDVIKYKDYTKISDVILFDSKGYDKSESFDHSLLDDVPTELNKMIAGNIQIDDIPNLKNKDFIIDLSGALEDQNGK
;
A
#
# COMPACT_ATOMS: atom_id res chain seq x y z
N TYR A 1 7.37 11.15 15.97
CA TYR A 1 6.86 10.24 17.03
C TYR A 1 6.97 8.77 16.59
N ILE A 2 6.29 8.33 15.51
CA ILE A 2 6.23 6.92 15.06
C ILE A 2 7.62 6.29 14.86
N LEU A 3 8.56 6.97 14.21
CA LEU A 3 9.90 6.47 13.92
C LEU A 3 10.76 6.23 15.16
N ASN A 4 10.43 6.84 16.28
CA ASN A 4 11.12 6.69 17.55
C ASN A 4 10.38 5.79 18.55
N HIS A 5 9.25 5.19 18.14
CA HIS A 5 8.48 4.31 18.99
C HIS A 5 9.15 2.91 19.09
N ASN A 6 9.07 2.24 20.26
CA ASN A 6 9.64 0.91 20.43
C ASN A 6 8.97 -0.15 19.53
N HIS A 7 7.67 0.00 19.28
CA HIS A 7 6.86 -0.85 18.38
C HIS A 7 6.46 -0.04 17.13
N LYS A 8 7.43 0.24 16.27
CA LYS A 8 7.19 0.97 15.03
C LYS A 8 6.69 0.04 13.91
N PRO A 9 5.93 0.56 12.95
CA PRO A 9 5.49 -0.23 11.80
C PRO A 9 6.70 -0.62 10.93
N THR A 10 6.56 -1.66 10.14
CA THR A 10 7.58 -2.05 9.13
C THR A 10 7.56 -1.13 7.92
N MET A 11 6.41 -0.53 7.62
CA MET A 11 6.20 0.37 6.48
C MET A 11 5.36 1.58 6.88
N ILE A 12 5.60 2.73 6.24
CA ILE A 12 4.76 3.93 6.31
C ILE A 12 4.43 4.38 4.89
N GLY A 13 3.12 4.45 4.56
CA GLY A 13 2.61 4.91 3.27
C GLY A 13 2.36 6.41 3.24
N PHE A 14 2.71 7.05 2.12
CA PHE A 14 2.43 8.45 1.82
C PHE A 14 1.63 8.53 0.53
N ILE A 15 0.43 9.09 0.56
CA ILE A 15 -0.39 9.29 -0.64
C ILE A 15 0.16 10.48 -1.41
N THR A 16 0.72 10.23 -2.60
CA THR A 16 1.56 11.20 -3.31
C THR A 16 0.92 11.80 -4.56
N ASN A 17 -0.09 11.16 -5.15
CA ASN A 17 -0.74 11.70 -6.36
C ASN A 17 -2.27 11.73 -6.34
N TYR A 18 -2.92 11.25 -5.29
CA TYR A 18 -4.39 11.25 -5.19
C TYR A 18 -4.91 12.37 -4.31
N LYS A 19 -5.07 13.57 -4.88
CA LYS A 19 -5.46 14.81 -4.18
C LYS A 19 -6.84 14.76 -3.51
N LYS A 20 -7.72 13.85 -3.93
CA LYS A 20 -9.05 13.68 -3.30
C LYS A 20 -8.97 13.03 -1.93
N SER A 21 -7.89 12.33 -1.62
CA SER A 21 -7.70 11.72 -0.32
C SER A 21 -7.43 12.79 0.74
N LYS A 22 -8.10 12.70 1.89
CA LYS A 22 -7.81 13.53 3.07
C LYS A 22 -6.39 13.30 3.63
N ARG A 23 -5.74 12.20 3.22
CA ARG A 23 -4.35 11.83 3.59
C ARG A 23 -3.33 12.20 2.52
N PHE A 24 -3.74 12.95 1.48
CA PHE A 24 -2.81 13.42 0.46
C PHE A 24 -1.73 14.31 1.09
N VAL A 25 -0.49 14.09 0.68
CA VAL A 25 0.66 14.86 1.17
C VAL A 25 1.18 15.75 0.05
N GLU A 26 1.15 17.06 0.26
CA GLU A 26 1.73 18.04 -0.66
C GLU A 26 3.24 17.81 -0.83
N PHE A 27 3.74 18.04 -2.04
CA PHE A 27 5.09 17.63 -2.44
C PHE A 27 6.21 18.23 -1.57
N GLU A 28 6.11 19.49 -1.18
CA GLU A 28 7.13 20.12 -0.34
C GLU A 28 7.16 19.49 1.05
N LYS A 29 6.00 19.28 1.65
CA LYS A 29 5.88 18.55 2.93
C LYS A 29 6.36 17.11 2.81
N LEU A 30 6.10 16.45 1.67
CA LEU A 30 6.56 15.10 1.40
C LEU A 30 8.09 15.02 1.46
N LYS A 31 8.80 15.95 0.81
CA LYS A 31 10.28 16.02 0.84
C LYS A 31 10.83 16.07 2.26
N ASP A 32 10.23 16.91 3.11
CA ASP A 32 10.65 17.01 4.51
C ASP A 32 10.44 15.70 5.27
N LEU A 33 9.27 15.06 5.09
CA LEU A 33 8.92 13.82 5.78
C LEU A 33 9.81 12.63 5.40
N ILE A 34 10.15 12.49 4.10
CA ILE A 34 10.96 11.36 3.64
C ILE A 34 12.47 11.56 3.81
N ASN A 35 12.92 12.76 4.18
CA ASN A 35 14.29 13.01 4.59
C ASN A 35 14.56 12.67 6.07
N LEU A 36 13.52 12.31 6.82
CA LEU A 36 13.69 11.85 8.21
C LEU A 36 14.48 10.54 8.25
N ASP A 37 15.23 10.33 9.33
CA ASP A 37 15.89 9.05 9.60
C ASP A 37 14.81 7.95 9.79
N LYS A 38 14.75 7.04 8.84
CA LYS A 38 13.72 5.97 8.75
C LYS A 38 13.76 5.00 9.91
N LYS A 39 14.87 4.87 10.64
CA LYS A 39 15.02 3.91 11.75
C LYS A 39 14.60 2.47 11.35
N GLN A 40 14.98 2.02 10.15
CA GLN A 40 14.65 0.71 9.57
C GLN A 40 13.18 0.54 9.10
N VAL A 41 12.38 1.61 9.09
CA VAL A 41 11.04 1.61 8.50
C VAL A 41 11.14 1.84 7.00
N ASN A 42 10.41 1.07 6.19
CA ASN A 42 10.33 1.30 4.75
C ASN A 42 9.32 2.42 4.45
N PHE A 43 9.70 3.34 3.59
CA PHE A 43 8.80 4.38 3.11
C PHE A 43 8.18 3.97 1.78
N VAL A 44 6.86 4.10 1.69
CA VAL A 44 6.04 3.66 0.55
C VAL A 44 5.36 4.86 -0.08
N SER A 45 5.59 5.10 -1.37
CA SER A 45 4.81 6.07 -2.15
C SER A 45 3.53 5.39 -2.64
N VAL A 46 2.37 5.84 -2.17
CA VAL A 46 1.06 5.33 -2.58
C VAL A 46 0.57 6.13 -3.79
N LEU A 47 0.32 5.44 -4.88
CA LEU A 47 0.08 5.98 -6.21
C LEU A 47 -1.15 5.36 -6.85
N VAL A 48 -2.04 6.18 -7.39
CA VAL A 48 -3.22 5.75 -8.15
C VAL A 48 -3.02 6.12 -9.61
N ASN A 49 -2.93 5.13 -10.49
CA ASN A 49 -2.72 5.28 -11.93
C ASN A 49 -1.71 6.39 -12.27
N PRO A 50 -0.44 6.30 -11.79
CA PRO A 50 0.52 7.38 -11.93
C PRO A 50 0.98 7.55 -13.38
N ASN A 51 1.02 8.79 -13.85
CA ASN A 51 1.66 9.16 -15.10
C ASN A 51 3.18 9.31 -14.94
N ASP A 52 3.90 9.43 -16.05
CA ASP A 52 5.37 9.56 -16.01
C ASP A 52 5.82 10.84 -15.31
N GLU A 53 5.07 11.93 -15.41
CA GLU A 53 5.40 13.20 -14.77
C GLU A 53 5.53 13.06 -13.25
N ILE A 54 4.53 12.42 -12.59
CA ILE A 54 4.60 12.22 -11.14
C ILE A 54 5.72 11.24 -10.75
N LEU A 55 5.94 10.18 -11.54
CA LEU A 55 6.99 9.21 -11.29
C LEU A 55 8.39 9.85 -11.40
N GLU A 56 8.63 10.66 -12.44
CA GLU A 56 9.88 11.41 -12.59
C GLU A 56 10.09 12.42 -11.44
N LYS A 57 9.02 13.05 -10.99
CA LYS A 57 9.08 14.00 -9.89
C LYS A 57 9.49 13.38 -8.55
N ILE A 58 9.12 12.11 -8.32
CA ILE A 58 9.39 11.43 -7.04
C ILE A 58 10.54 10.41 -7.11
N LYS A 59 11.15 10.17 -8.28
CA LYS A 59 12.13 9.10 -8.47
C LYS A 59 13.33 9.16 -7.54
N ASP A 60 13.82 10.38 -7.28
CA ASP A 60 15.00 10.64 -6.45
C ASP A 60 14.66 10.76 -4.95
N LEU A 61 13.37 10.69 -4.62
CA LEU A 61 12.94 10.69 -3.23
C LEU A 61 13.23 9.32 -2.58
N ASN A 62 13.53 9.34 -1.28
CA ASN A 62 13.98 8.17 -0.53
C ASN A 62 12.83 7.18 -0.21
N PHE A 63 12.06 6.79 -1.22
CA PHE A 63 11.09 5.71 -1.12
C PHE A 63 11.73 4.35 -1.37
N ASP A 64 11.30 3.34 -0.61
CA ASP A 64 11.71 1.94 -0.78
C ASP A 64 10.76 1.21 -1.71
N TYR A 65 9.47 1.55 -1.66
CA TYR A 65 8.39 0.93 -2.43
C TYR A 65 7.53 1.96 -3.15
N TYR A 66 7.02 1.56 -4.32
CA TYR A 66 5.87 2.17 -4.96
C TYR A 66 4.66 1.23 -4.80
N GLN A 67 3.60 1.70 -4.16
CA GLN A 67 2.32 0.99 -4.05
C GLN A 67 1.39 1.51 -5.13
N LEU A 68 1.04 0.63 -6.08
CA LEU A 68 0.38 0.99 -7.32
C LEU A 68 -1.06 0.49 -7.31
N TYR A 69 -2.01 1.42 -7.41
CA TYR A 69 -3.43 1.17 -7.67
C TYR A 69 -3.77 1.44 -9.12
N ASP A 70 -4.66 0.64 -9.72
CA ASP A 70 -5.18 0.80 -11.09
C ASP A 70 -4.08 0.87 -12.16
N VAL A 71 -3.06 0.03 -12.03
CA VAL A 71 -1.94 -0.07 -12.98
C VAL A 71 -1.90 -1.47 -13.57
N SER A 72 -1.84 -1.58 -14.93
CA SER A 72 -1.75 -2.88 -15.59
C SER A 72 -0.43 -3.62 -15.30
N PRO A 73 -0.37 -4.95 -15.50
CA PRO A 73 0.86 -5.72 -15.32
C PRO A 73 2.02 -5.18 -16.17
N GLU A 74 1.77 -4.84 -17.44
CA GLU A 74 2.78 -4.29 -18.35
C GLU A 74 3.34 -2.98 -17.83
N ARG A 75 2.45 -2.07 -17.43
CA ARG A 75 2.85 -0.78 -16.89
C ARG A 75 3.56 -0.91 -15.54
N THR A 76 3.12 -1.83 -14.69
CA THR A 76 3.79 -2.16 -13.42
C THR A 76 5.23 -2.62 -13.66
N LYS A 77 5.44 -3.48 -14.68
CA LYS A 77 6.78 -3.94 -15.07
C LYS A 77 7.65 -2.80 -15.58
N GLU A 78 7.12 -1.91 -16.42
CA GLU A 78 7.83 -0.73 -16.91
C GLU A 78 8.29 0.17 -15.76
N ILE A 79 7.38 0.48 -14.82
CA ILE A 79 7.66 1.30 -13.65
C ILE A 79 8.77 0.67 -12.82
N LYS A 80 8.68 -0.64 -12.52
CA LYS A 80 9.69 -1.36 -11.74
C LYS A 80 11.07 -1.27 -12.38
N LEU A 81 11.16 -1.54 -13.68
CA LEU A 81 12.43 -1.53 -14.41
C LEU A 81 13.02 -0.11 -14.53
N LYS A 82 12.18 0.87 -14.85
CA LYS A 82 12.62 2.25 -15.07
C LYS A 82 13.08 2.94 -13.78
N PHE A 83 12.33 2.78 -12.70
CA PHE A 83 12.57 3.50 -11.44
C PHE A 83 13.30 2.68 -10.38
N GLN A 84 13.53 1.38 -10.63
CA GLN A 84 14.26 0.46 -9.74
C GLN A 84 13.75 0.47 -8.29
N LYS A 85 12.44 0.62 -8.12
CA LYS A 85 11.77 0.55 -6.81
C LYS A 85 11.12 -0.82 -6.62
N LYS A 86 11.01 -1.27 -5.38
CA LYS A 86 10.17 -2.43 -5.05
C LYS A 86 8.71 -2.05 -5.26
N ILE A 87 7.90 -3.01 -5.70
CA ILE A 87 6.50 -2.79 -6.06
C ILE A 87 5.57 -3.51 -5.11
N ILE A 88 4.60 -2.78 -4.59
CA ILE A 88 3.38 -3.31 -3.99
C ILE A 88 2.26 -3.08 -5.01
N THR A 89 1.70 -4.16 -5.57
CA THR A 89 0.51 -4.04 -6.42
C THR A 89 -0.73 -4.12 -5.56
N ALA A 90 -1.54 -3.08 -5.59
CA ALA A 90 -2.81 -3.02 -4.86
C ALA A 90 -3.97 -3.44 -5.77
N LEU A 91 -4.65 -4.50 -5.37
CA LEU A 91 -5.82 -5.05 -6.02
C LEU A 91 -7.07 -4.69 -5.22
N THR A 92 -8.04 -4.07 -5.88
CA THR A 92 -9.34 -3.74 -5.29
C THR A 92 -10.25 -4.95 -5.34
N ILE A 93 -10.64 -5.47 -4.17
CA ILE A 93 -11.37 -6.73 -4.04
C ILE A 93 -12.85 -6.48 -3.75
N SER A 94 -13.71 -7.09 -4.56
CA SER A 94 -15.15 -7.17 -4.36
C SER A 94 -15.65 -8.62 -4.42
N ASN A 95 -14.94 -9.49 -5.13
CA ASN A 95 -15.30 -10.88 -5.35
C ASN A 95 -14.06 -11.74 -5.65
N LYS A 96 -14.27 -13.05 -5.88
CA LYS A 96 -13.20 -14.02 -6.14
C LYS A 96 -12.42 -13.74 -7.43
N ASP A 97 -13.08 -13.21 -8.47
CA ASP A 97 -12.43 -12.90 -9.76
C ASP A 97 -11.42 -11.75 -9.59
N ASP A 98 -11.69 -10.80 -8.69
CA ASP A 98 -10.73 -9.75 -8.38
C ASP A 98 -9.49 -10.31 -7.67
N VAL A 99 -9.69 -11.29 -6.78
CA VAL A 99 -8.57 -11.95 -6.10
C VAL A 99 -7.65 -12.63 -7.10
N ILE A 100 -8.18 -13.40 -8.04
CA ILE A 100 -7.40 -14.19 -9.02
C ILE A 100 -6.43 -13.34 -9.85
N LYS A 101 -6.70 -12.04 -10.02
CA LYS A 101 -5.83 -11.09 -10.73
C LYS A 101 -4.41 -11.01 -10.17
N TYR A 102 -4.19 -11.41 -8.91
CA TYR A 102 -2.83 -11.43 -8.34
C TYR A 102 -1.85 -12.25 -9.21
N LYS A 103 -2.34 -13.29 -9.93
CA LYS A 103 -1.53 -14.17 -10.76
C LYS A 103 -0.76 -13.44 -11.85
N ASP A 104 -1.35 -12.34 -12.38
CA ASP A 104 -0.74 -11.53 -13.44
C ASP A 104 0.44 -10.70 -12.93
N TYR A 105 0.53 -10.51 -11.61
CA TYR A 105 1.53 -9.65 -10.95
C TYR A 105 2.60 -10.42 -10.18
N THR A 106 2.44 -11.73 -9.95
CA THR A 106 3.33 -12.53 -9.08
C THR A 106 4.81 -12.50 -9.48
N LYS A 107 5.11 -12.35 -10.78
CA LYS A 107 6.50 -12.28 -11.30
C LYS A 107 7.05 -10.86 -11.37
N ILE A 108 6.22 -9.87 -11.07
CA ILE A 108 6.56 -8.46 -11.26
C ILE A 108 6.63 -7.76 -9.91
N SER A 109 5.66 -8.02 -9.04
CA SER A 109 5.50 -7.33 -7.76
C SER A 109 6.26 -8.03 -6.64
N ASP A 110 6.73 -7.26 -5.69
CA ASP A 110 7.41 -7.77 -4.49
C ASP A 110 6.40 -8.12 -3.39
N VAL A 111 5.23 -7.45 -3.41
CA VAL A 111 4.10 -7.68 -2.50
C VAL A 111 2.80 -7.49 -3.27
N ILE A 112 1.78 -8.30 -2.97
CA ILE A 112 0.41 -8.10 -3.44
C ILE A 112 -0.44 -7.60 -2.26
N LEU A 113 -1.04 -6.44 -2.41
CA LEU A 113 -1.99 -5.88 -1.46
C LEU A 113 -3.42 -6.18 -1.94
N PHE A 114 -4.19 -6.83 -1.10
CA PHE A 114 -5.63 -7.03 -1.26
C PHE A 114 -6.36 -5.96 -0.43
N ASP A 115 -7.00 -5.01 -1.10
CA ASP A 115 -7.68 -3.87 -0.48
C ASP A 115 -9.17 -3.87 -0.84
N SER A 116 -9.99 -3.26 -0.01
CA SER A 116 -11.41 -3.11 -0.30
C SER A 116 -11.68 -2.06 -1.38
N LYS A 117 -12.86 -2.10 -1.97
CA LYS A 117 -13.32 -1.08 -2.91
C LYS A 117 -13.63 0.22 -2.19
N GLY A 118 -13.18 1.33 -2.75
CA GLY A 118 -13.55 2.69 -2.33
C GLY A 118 -12.41 3.48 -1.68
N TYR A 119 -11.95 4.51 -2.39
CA TYR A 119 -10.92 5.43 -1.89
C TYR A 119 -11.45 6.41 -0.83
N ASP A 120 -12.78 6.66 -0.80
CA ASP A 120 -13.43 7.65 0.08
C ASP A 120 -14.10 7.00 1.30
N LYS A 121 -14.58 5.77 1.16
CA LYS A 121 -15.15 4.94 2.22
C LYS A 121 -14.71 3.51 1.97
N SER A 122 -13.72 3.06 2.71
CA SER A 122 -13.33 1.65 2.70
C SER A 122 -14.46 0.83 3.33
N GLU A 123 -15.13 0.01 2.54
CA GLU A 123 -15.98 -1.05 3.05
C GLU A 123 -15.09 -2.28 3.27
N SER A 124 -15.29 -3.02 4.35
CA SER A 124 -14.61 -4.30 4.53
C SER A 124 -15.07 -5.29 3.46
N PHE A 125 -14.18 -6.13 2.96
CA PHE A 125 -14.55 -7.27 2.13
C PHE A 125 -14.42 -8.58 2.91
N ASP A 126 -15.05 -9.65 2.42
CA ASP A 126 -14.96 -10.96 3.05
C ASP A 126 -13.55 -11.55 2.87
N HIS A 127 -12.78 -11.59 3.94
CA HIS A 127 -11.39 -12.10 3.95
C HIS A 127 -11.30 -13.60 3.63
N SER A 128 -12.41 -14.37 3.68
CA SER A 128 -12.42 -15.77 3.24
C SER A 128 -12.19 -15.93 1.74
N LEU A 129 -12.40 -14.86 0.96
CA LEU A 129 -12.06 -14.84 -0.46
C LEU A 129 -10.57 -15.09 -0.72
N LEU A 130 -9.72 -14.85 0.28
CA LEU A 130 -8.27 -15.01 0.20
C LEU A 130 -7.76 -16.39 0.66
N ASP A 131 -8.63 -17.30 1.10
CA ASP A 131 -8.21 -18.60 1.67
C ASP A 131 -7.45 -19.49 0.67
N ASP A 132 -7.69 -19.32 -0.64
CA ASP A 132 -6.97 -20.04 -1.70
C ASP A 132 -5.72 -19.30 -2.21
N VAL A 133 -5.38 -18.15 -1.66
CA VAL A 133 -4.16 -17.43 -2.04
C VAL A 133 -2.94 -18.14 -1.42
N PRO A 134 -1.91 -18.48 -2.21
CA PRO A 134 -0.76 -19.22 -1.74
C PRO A 134 -0.09 -18.58 -0.53
N THR A 135 0.36 -19.42 0.42
CA THR A 135 1.04 -18.97 1.66
C THR A 135 2.41 -18.37 1.37
N GLU A 136 3.09 -18.87 0.34
CA GLU A 136 4.41 -18.38 -0.09
C GLU A 136 4.39 -17.02 -0.79
N LEU A 137 3.20 -16.50 -1.12
CA LEU A 137 3.06 -15.16 -1.69
C LEU A 137 3.27 -14.10 -0.61
N ASN A 138 4.18 -13.16 -0.85
CA ASN A 138 4.25 -11.95 -0.03
C ASN A 138 2.98 -11.14 -0.20
N LYS A 139 2.14 -11.12 0.80
CA LYS A 139 0.80 -10.54 0.72
C LYS A 139 0.49 -9.60 1.88
N MET A 140 -0.26 -8.57 1.54
CA MET A 140 -0.74 -7.54 2.44
C MET A 140 -2.25 -7.47 2.36
N ILE A 141 -2.90 -7.14 3.46
CA ILE A 141 -4.34 -6.97 3.53
C ILE A 141 -4.67 -5.58 4.08
N ALA A 142 -5.62 -4.89 3.44
CA ALA A 142 -6.20 -3.62 3.85
C ALA A 142 -7.72 -3.65 3.75
N GLY A 143 -8.37 -2.52 3.86
CA GLY A 143 -9.81 -2.38 3.70
C GLY A 143 -10.57 -2.39 5.02
N ASN A 144 -10.63 -1.23 5.66
CA ASN A 144 -11.38 -0.99 6.91
C ASN A 144 -11.08 -1.97 8.07
N ILE A 145 -9.84 -2.50 8.11
CA ILE A 145 -9.40 -3.36 9.21
C ILE A 145 -9.36 -2.54 10.49
N GLN A 146 -10.03 -3.03 11.52
CA GLN A 146 -10.03 -2.44 12.86
C GLN A 146 -9.00 -3.11 13.76
N ILE A 147 -8.63 -2.44 14.84
CA ILE A 147 -7.66 -2.99 15.81
C ILE A 147 -8.14 -4.33 16.37
N ASP A 148 -9.44 -4.48 16.59
CA ASP A 148 -10.06 -5.70 17.11
C ASP A 148 -10.06 -6.87 16.11
N ASP A 149 -9.83 -6.62 14.82
CA ASP A 149 -9.71 -7.68 13.79
C ASP A 149 -8.33 -8.35 13.80
N ILE A 150 -7.30 -7.66 14.31
CA ILE A 150 -5.90 -8.10 14.25
C ILE A 150 -5.68 -9.50 14.85
N PRO A 151 -6.27 -9.87 16.00
CA PRO A 151 -6.11 -11.22 16.56
C PRO A 151 -6.53 -12.34 15.59
N ASN A 152 -7.59 -12.11 14.80
CA ASN A 152 -8.12 -13.07 13.83
C ASN A 152 -7.26 -13.17 12.55
N LEU A 153 -6.46 -12.14 12.26
CA LEU A 153 -5.58 -12.07 11.09
C LEU A 153 -4.17 -12.59 11.36
N LYS A 154 -3.75 -12.69 12.64
CA LYS A 154 -2.39 -13.09 13.04
C LYS A 154 -1.92 -14.43 12.46
N ASN A 155 -2.83 -15.36 12.21
CA ASN A 155 -2.50 -16.72 11.75
C ASN A 155 -2.56 -16.86 10.21
N LYS A 156 -2.78 -15.78 9.48
CA LYS A 156 -2.98 -15.80 8.01
C LYS A 156 -1.78 -15.34 7.19
N ASP A 157 -0.61 -15.11 7.80
CA ASP A 157 0.64 -14.68 7.13
C ASP A 157 0.50 -13.43 6.24
N PHE A 158 -0.35 -12.48 6.65
CA PHE A 158 -0.49 -11.19 5.99
C PHE A 158 0.31 -10.10 6.68
N ILE A 159 0.88 -9.18 5.90
CA ILE A 159 1.21 -7.85 6.37
C ILE A 159 -0.12 -7.09 6.49
N ILE A 160 -0.41 -6.51 7.65
CA ILE A 160 -1.66 -5.79 7.90
C ILE A 160 -1.42 -4.31 7.64
N ASP A 161 -2.18 -3.72 6.71
CA ASP A 161 -2.18 -2.29 6.42
C ASP A 161 -3.35 -1.61 7.14
N LEU A 162 -3.02 -0.71 8.05
CA LEU A 162 -3.97 0.06 8.86
C LEU A 162 -3.92 1.53 8.47
N SER A 163 -5.08 2.14 8.30
CA SER A 163 -5.18 3.57 8.07
C SER A 163 -6.28 4.21 8.95
N GLY A 164 -7.55 4.02 8.63
CA GLY A 164 -8.66 4.64 9.34
C GLY A 164 -8.78 4.27 10.81
N ALA A 165 -8.40 3.05 11.18
CA ALA A 165 -8.43 2.58 12.56
C ALA A 165 -7.41 3.27 13.48
N LEU A 166 -6.43 3.97 12.90
CA LEU A 166 -5.40 4.72 13.64
C LEU A 166 -5.72 6.22 13.75
N GLU A 167 -6.81 6.67 13.16
CA GLU A 167 -7.23 8.05 13.16
C GLU A 167 -8.28 8.32 14.24
N ASP A 168 -8.21 9.50 14.85
CA ASP A 168 -9.30 9.99 15.71
C ASP A 168 -10.50 10.47 14.88
N GLN A 169 -11.55 10.98 15.54
CA GLN A 169 -12.77 11.49 14.89
C GLN A 169 -12.49 12.68 13.93
N ASN A 170 -11.34 13.34 14.06
CA ASN A 170 -10.89 14.45 13.22
C ASN A 170 -9.93 13.99 12.10
N GLY A 171 -9.66 12.69 11.97
CA GLY A 171 -8.73 12.13 11.00
C GLY A 171 -7.25 12.42 11.32
N LYS A 172 -6.92 12.51 12.61
CA LYS A 172 -5.56 12.73 13.11
C LYS A 172 -5.07 11.53 13.92
#